data_ddc189e3d33e0365717ce3243114e4ef
#
_entry.id   ddc189e3d33e0365717ce3243114e4ef
#
_cell.length_a   1.000
_cell.length_b   1.000
_cell.length_c   1.000
_cell.angle_alpha   90.00
_cell.angle_beta   90.00
_cell.angle_gamma   90.00
#
_symmetry.space_group_name_H-M   'P 1'
#
loop_
_entity.id
_entity.type
_entity.pdbx_description
1 polymer ?
#
loop_
_entity_poly.entity_id
_entity_poly.type
_entity_poly.pdbx_seq_one_letter_code
_entity_poly.pdbx_strand_id
1 'polypeptide(L)'
;TYFPVKNAEGAVVEVLKIAADVTRNHSELLLLNAINDSIRQSMAVIEFTPDGEILDANENFLRLFGYSLKSLKGQHHRMLCFDEFYRENPDFWARLRHGEFSRGHFERRTAAGERVHIEATYNPVKDGSGRIIKVIKFAIDVTEQVNRNEEVRRAAELSFSTAEETAQISTRGIDSLDQSVALSAKTLSMVNTAVGLISQLTHQTKDIENIVTTIQSVAEQTNLLALNAA
;
A
#
# COMPACT_ATOMS: atom_id res chain seq x y z
N THR A 1 37.29 19.21 49.58
CA THR A 1 37.15 19.99 50.81
C THR A 1 38.47 20.01 51.53
N TYR A 2 38.83 21.13 52.14
CA TYR A 2 40.04 21.33 52.94
C TYR A 2 39.61 21.53 54.36
N PHE A 3 40.29 20.84 55.32
CA PHE A 3 40.04 20.93 56.76
C PHE A 3 41.30 21.38 57.46
N PRO A 4 41.30 22.51 58.13
CA PRO A 4 42.43 22.91 58.93
C PRO A 4 42.56 22.08 60.24
N VAL A 5 43.71 21.49 60.48
CA VAL A 5 44.03 20.81 61.75
C VAL A 5 44.74 21.84 62.59
N LYS A 6 44.20 22.09 63.79
CA LYS A 6 44.72 23.07 64.72
C LYS A 6 45.39 22.40 65.90
N ASN A 7 46.46 23.03 66.42
CA ASN A 7 47.10 22.59 67.66
C ASN A 7 46.33 23.09 68.93
N ALA A 8 46.85 22.82 70.13
CA ALA A 8 46.22 23.20 71.40
C ALA A 8 46.09 24.71 71.57
N GLU A 9 46.95 25.50 70.94
CA GLU A 9 46.94 26.96 70.93
C GLU A 9 46.07 27.57 69.83
N GLY A 10 45.35 26.71 69.03
CA GLY A 10 44.43 27.19 67.99
C GLY A 10 45.06 27.53 66.64
N ALA A 11 46.42 27.40 66.53
CA ALA A 11 47.11 27.64 65.26
C ALA A 11 46.99 26.49 64.33
N VAL A 12 46.78 26.76 62.99
CA VAL A 12 46.68 25.72 61.94
C VAL A 12 48.05 25.14 61.71
N VAL A 13 48.25 23.88 62.04
CA VAL A 13 49.55 23.15 61.90
C VAL A 13 49.52 22.22 60.65
N GLU A 14 48.33 21.86 60.17
CA GLU A 14 48.23 20.99 59.00
C GLU A 14 46.87 21.28 58.26
N VAL A 15 46.78 20.97 56.98
CA VAL A 15 45.55 21.05 56.19
C VAL A 15 45.30 19.68 55.58
N LEU A 16 44.24 19.05 56.05
CA LEU A 16 43.75 17.80 55.47
C LEU A 16 42.93 18.11 54.25
N LYS A 17 43.32 17.57 53.09
CA LYS A 17 42.52 17.62 51.85
C LYS A 17 41.83 16.29 51.62
N ILE A 18 40.48 16.30 51.53
CA ILE A 18 39.68 15.16 51.09
C ILE A 18 39.21 15.45 49.68
N ALA A 19 39.59 14.61 48.73
CA ALA A 19 39.15 14.65 47.34
C ALA A 19 38.60 13.30 46.95
N ALA A 20 37.46 13.31 46.22
CA ALA A 20 36.94 12.13 45.56
C ALA A 20 37.21 12.25 44.06
N ASP A 21 37.62 11.17 43.43
CA ASP A 21 37.74 11.11 41.99
C ASP A 21 36.30 10.86 41.41
N VAL A 22 35.81 11.83 40.67
CA VAL A 22 34.47 11.81 40.03
C VAL A 22 34.58 11.65 38.52
N THR A 23 35.76 11.41 37.96
CA THR A 23 36.05 11.35 36.54
C THR A 23 35.19 10.30 35.84
N ARG A 24 35.09 9.11 36.41
CA ARG A 24 34.27 8.00 35.86
C ARG A 24 32.80 8.36 35.82
N ASN A 25 32.26 8.87 36.93
CA ASN A 25 30.84 9.24 37.00
C ASN A 25 30.51 10.37 36.02
N HIS A 26 31.41 11.34 35.85
CA HIS A 26 31.26 12.44 34.91
C HIS A 26 31.28 11.93 33.46
N SER A 27 32.20 11.02 33.11
CA SER A 27 32.30 10.43 31.76
C SER A 27 31.08 9.59 31.43
N GLU A 28 30.57 8.79 32.37
CA GLU A 28 29.32 8.00 32.19
C GLU A 28 28.11 8.92 31.95
N LEU A 29 28.00 10.02 32.69
CA LEU A 29 26.92 10.99 32.52
C LEU A 29 26.97 11.68 31.15
N LEU A 30 28.16 12.06 30.67
CA LEU A 30 28.38 12.64 29.36
C LEU A 30 27.94 11.66 28.24
N LEU A 31 28.34 10.39 28.38
CA LEU A 31 27.94 9.35 27.41
C LEU A 31 26.42 9.14 27.38
N LEU A 32 25.77 9.05 28.54
CA LEU A 32 24.30 8.90 28.63
C LEU A 32 23.60 10.11 28.03
N ASN A 33 24.07 11.33 28.26
CA ASN A 33 23.50 12.51 27.63
C ASN A 33 23.68 12.49 26.12
N ALA A 34 24.84 12.11 25.60
CA ALA A 34 25.11 12.03 24.17
C ALA A 34 24.17 10.97 23.47
N ILE A 35 23.95 9.82 24.12
CA ILE A 35 23.00 8.80 23.63
C ILE A 35 21.58 9.36 23.62
N ASN A 36 21.14 9.99 24.72
CA ASN A 36 19.81 10.58 24.79
C ASN A 36 19.61 11.65 23.72
N ASP A 37 20.58 12.52 23.50
CA ASP A 37 20.52 13.57 22.47
C ASP A 37 20.46 12.96 21.06
N SER A 38 21.19 11.89 20.78
CA SER A 38 21.15 11.17 19.51
C SER A 38 19.76 10.58 19.23
N ILE A 39 19.12 9.97 20.24
CA ILE A 39 17.75 9.46 20.14
C ILE A 39 16.76 10.61 19.88
N ARG A 40 16.88 11.70 20.65
CA ARG A 40 16.01 12.89 20.51
C ARG A 40 16.17 13.60 19.15
N GLN A 41 17.33 13.51 18.51
CA GLN A 41 17.54 14.02 17.14
C GLN A 41 16.89 13.16 16.07
N SER A 42 16.84 11.85 16.28
CA SER A 42 16.37 10.88 15.26
C SER A 42 14.90 10.59 15.33
N MET A 43 14.27 10.71 16.51
CA MET A 43 12.88 10.29 16.76
C MET A 43 12.02 11.44 17.27
N ALA A 44 10.72 11.35 17.02
CA ALA A 44 9.72 12.16 17.72
C ALA A 44 9.56 11.64 19.15
N VAL A 45 9.83 12.52 20.15
CA VAL A 45 9.81 12.16 21.57
C VAL A 45 8.85 13.06 22.32
N ILE A 46 7.99 12.44 23.16
CA ILE A 46 7.08 13.16 24.05
C ILE A 46 7.02 12.44 25.40
N GLU A 47 6.95 13.22 26.47
CA GLU A 47 6.93 12.76 27.85
C GLU A 47 5.57 13.05 28.51
N PHE A 48 5.11 12.12 29.31
CA PHE A 48 3.82 12.21 30.01
C PHE A 48 3.98 11.90 31.49
N THR A 49 3.07 12.44 32.29
CA THR A 49 2.81 11.91 33.64
C THR A 49 2.32 10.47 33.55
N PRO A 50 2.32 9.69 34.64
CA PRO A 50 1.75 8.34 34.66
C PRO A 50 0.26 8.31 34.30
N ASP A 51 -0.43 9.43 34.38
CA ASP A 51 -1.87 9.58 34.07
C ASP A 51 -2.12 10.09 32.64
N GLY A 52 -1.04 10.39 31.87
CA GLY A 52 -1.15 10.75 30.46
C GLY A 52 -1.18 12.24 30.18
N GLU A 53 -0.88 13.11 31.13
CA GLU A 53 -0.69 14.54 30.89
C GLU A 53 0.69 14.80 30.29
N ILE A 54 0.75 15.68 29.30
CA ILE A 54 1.98 16.00 28.56
C ILE A 54 2.89 16.88 29.41
N LEU A 55 4.12 16.42 29.61
CA LEU A 55 5.17 17.13 30.35
C LEU A 55 6.11 17.89 29.43
N ASP A 56 6.57 17.24 28.36
CA ASP A 56 7.55 17.78 27.42
C ASP A 56 7.43 17.08 26.04
N ALA A 57 7.92 17.74 24.99
CA ALA A 57 8.03 17.18 23.66
C ALA A 57 9.25 17.80 22.92
N ASN A 58 9.95 17.00 22.10
CA ASN A 58 11.05 17.50 21.30
C ASN A 58 10.57 18.15 19.99
N GLU A 59 11.47 18.85 19.31
CA GLU A 59 11.18 19.54 18.04
C GLU A 59 10.67 18.61 16.94
N ASN A 60 11.15 17.36 16.88
CA ASN A 60 10.66 16.40 15.90
C ASN A 60 9.18 16.06 16.13
N PHE A 61 8.78 15.89 17.40
CA PHE A 61 7.37 15.67 17.75
C PHE A 61 6.52 16.91 17.41
N LEU A 62 6.98 18.09 17.81
CA LEU A 62 6.27 19.35 17.57
C LEU A 62 6.05 19.57 16.07
N ARG A 63 7.05 19.33 15.25
CA ARG A 63 6.99 19.47 13.79
C ARG A 63 6.08 18.44 13.15
N LEU A 64 6.17 17.17 13.54
CA LEU A 64 5.35 16.09 13.01
C LEU A 64 3.85 16.32 13.29
N PHE A 65 3.54 16.75 14.50
CA PHE A 65 2.15 16.93 14.92
C PHE A 65 1.58 18.34 14.71
N GLY A 66 2.42 19.33 14.38
CA GLY A 66 2.02 20.70 14.11
C GLY A 66 1.62 21.49 15.37
N TYR A 67 2.03 21.07 16.57
CA TYR A 67 1.74 21.76 17.82
C TYR A 67 2.94 22.58 18.30
N SER A 68 2.68 23.61 19.11
CA SER A 68 3.70 24.24 19.94
C SER A 68 3.80 23.52 21.30
N LEU A 69 4.98 23.53 21.92
CA LEU A 69 5.12 22.97 23.27
C LEU A 69 4.17 23.62 24.28
N LYS A 70 3.95 24.93 24.15
CA LYS A 70 3.04 25.70 25.01
C LYS A 70 1.58 25.21 24.91
N SER A 71 1.13 24.80 23.74
CA SER A 71 -0.23 24.28 23.54
C SER A 71 -0.41 22.83 23.97
N LEU A 72 0.70 22.06 24.05
CA LEU A 72 0.65 20.65 24.46
C LEU A 72 0.80 20.47 25.98
N LYS A 73 1.66 21.24 26.62
CA LYS A 73 2.02 21.05 28.02
C LYS A 73 0.82 21.15 28.95
N GLY A 74 0.62 20.14 29.80
CA GLY A 74 -0.51 20.01 30.70
C GLY A 74 -1.79 19.46 30.04
N GLN A 75 -1.80 19.28 28.72
CA GLN A 75 -2.92 18.62 28.06
C GLN A 75 -2.79 17.10 28.17
N HIS A 76 -3.92 16.41 28.12
CA HIS A 76 -3.90 14.96 28.15
C HIS A 76 -3.66 14.35 26.76
N HIS A 77 -2.95 13.24 26.69
CA HIS A 77 -2.66 12.46 25.48
C HIS A 77 -3.87 12.24 24.56
N ARG A 78 -5.09 12.25 25.10
CA ARG A 78 -6.34 12.10 24.34
C ARG A 78 -6.47 13.09 23.18
N MET A 79 -5.91 14.29 23.32
CA MET A 79 -5.96 15.31 22.26
C MET A 79 -5.26 14.88 20.96
N LEU A 80 -4.28 13.96 21.07
CA LEU A 80 -3.50 13.42 19.96
C LEU A 80 -4.16 12.17 19.33
N CYS A 81 -5.28 11.72 19.89
CA CYS A 81 -5.93 10.45 19.51
C CYS A 81 -7.29 10.72 18.87
N PHE A 82 -7.72 9.78 18.04
CA PHE A 82 -9.11 9.62 17.67
C PHE A 82 -9.85 8.86 18.77
N ASP A 83 -11.17 9.04 18.87
CA ASP A 83 -11.98 8.46 19.94
C ASP A 83 -11.97 6.92 19.96
N GLU A 84 -11.77 6.32 18.80
CA GLU A 84 -11.63 4.87 18.61
C GLU A 84 -10.55 4.28 19.51
N PHE A 85 -9.40 4.95 19.59
CA PHE A 85 -8.26 4.46 20.36
C PHE A 85 -8.63 4.19 21.82
N TYR A 86 -9.35 5.08 22.48
CA TYR A 86 -9.71 4.92 23.88
C TYR A 86 -10.94 4.02 24.11
N ARG A 87 -11.77 3.82 23.09
CA ARG A 87 -12.83 2.80 23.13
C ARG A 87 -12.23 1.39 23.10
N GLU A 88 -11.20 1.19 22.29
CA GLU A 88 -10.52 -0.09 22.15
C GLU A 88 -9.50 -0.34 23.28
N ASN A 89 -8.96 0.72 23.89
CA ASN A 89 -7.92 0.65 24.91
C ASN A 89 -8.30 1.47 26.16
N PRO A 90 -9.37 1.11 26.88
CA PRO A 90 -9.85 1.91 28.02
C PRO A 90 -8.88 1.90 29.20
N ASP A 91 -8.06 0.89 29.33
CA ASP A 91 -7.08 0.66 30.41
C ASP A 91 -5.65 1.06 30.04
N PHE A 92 -5.44 1.73 28.89
CA PHE A 92 -4.12 2.04 28.34
C PHE A 92 -3.17 2.67 29.37
N TRP A 93 -3.59 3.76 30.03
CA TRP A 93 -2.77 4.44 31.05
C TRP A 93 -2.66 3.65 32.35
N ALA A 94 -3.67 2.84 32.69
CA ALA A 94 -3.60 1.97 33.86
C ALA A 94 -2.48 0.92 33.72
N ARG A 95 -2.35 0.29 32.57
CA ARG A 95 -1.26 -0.67 32.27
C ARG A 95 0.11 -0.03 32.34
N LEU A 96 0.26 1.17 31.75
CA LEU A 96 1.51 1.93 31.82
C LEU A 96 1.90 2.29 33.27
N ARG A 97 0.93 2.64 34.13
CA ARG A 97 1.16 2.88 35.56
C ARG A 97 1.61 1.62 36.31
N HIS A 98 1.21 0.44 35.84
CA HIS A 98 1.70 -0.83 36.40
C HIS A 98 3.06 -1.24 35.85
N GLY A 99 3.64 -0.43 34.97
CA GLY A 99 4.97 -0.65 34.42
C GLY A 99 5.01 -1.51 33.16
N GLU A 100 3.85 -1.79 32.55
CA GLU A 100 3.79 -2.42 31.26
C GLU A 100 4.17 -1.38 30.18
N PHE A 101 5.06 -1.74 29.25
CA PHE A 101 5.32 -0.93 28.08
C PHE A 101 4.30 -1.26 26.97
N SER A 102 4.03 -0.29 26.10
CA SER A 102 3.17 -0.52 24.93
C SER A 102 3.96 -0.16 23.67
N ARG A 103 3.85 -1.00 22.64
CA ARG A 103 4.44 -0.74 21.31
C ARG A 103 3.45 -1.15 20.22
N GLY A 104 3.55 -0.46 19.10
CA GLY A 104 2.74 -0.81 17.92
C GLY A 104 2.65 0.32 16.92
N HIS A 105 1.81 0.06 15.93
CA HIS A 105 1.38 1.03 14.95
C HIS A 105 0.16 1.79 15.49
N PHE A 106 0.20 3.11 15.42
CA PHE A 106 -0.87 3.95 15.94
C PHE A 106 -1.23 5.03 14.93
N GLU A 107 -2.53 5.26 14.80
CA GLU A 107 -3.05 6.44 14.13
C GLU A 107 -3.22 7.57 15.15
N ARG A 108 -2.73 8.76 14.80
CA ARG A 108 -2.81 9.93 15.65
C ARG A 108 -3.30 11.13 14.86
N ARG A 109 -3.79 12.12 15.60
CA ARG A 109 -4.35 13.36 15.05
C ARG A 109 -3.38 14.51 15.25
N THR A 110 -3.07 15.23 14.16
CA THR A 110 -2.27 16.46 14.17
C THR A 110 -3.09 17.65 14.65
N ALA A 111 -2.44 18.80 14.84
CA ALA A 111 -3.11 20.07 15.17
C ALA A 111 -4.09 20.52 14.08
N ALA A 112 -3.84 20.18 12.82
CA ALA A 112 -4.73 20.44 11.68
C ALA A 112 -5.91 19.45 11.60
N GLY A 113 -5.95 18.42 12.46
CA GLY A 113 -6.96 17.37 12.43
C GLY A 113 -6.64 16.23 11.48
N GLU A 114 -5.49 16.26 10.82
CA GLU A 114 -5.05 15.25 9.87
C GLU A 114 -4.61 13.97 10.57
N ARG A 115 -4.71 12.85 9.85
CA ARG A 115 -4.27 11.54 10.31
C ARG A 115 -2.79 11.34 10.01
N VAL A 116 -2.03 10.94 11.02
CA VAL A 116 -0.64 10.54 10.90
C VAL A 116 -0.48 9.12 11.44
N HIS A 117 0.25 8.29 10.71
CA HIS A 117 0.58 6.92 11.09
C HIS A 117 1.96 6.88 11.70
N ILE A 118 2.06 6.36 12.91
CA ILE A 118 3.32 6.28 13.63
C ILE A 118 3.59 4.87 14.13
N GLU A 119 4.83 4.42 14.04
CA GLU A 119 5.30 3.35 14.90
C GLU A 119 5.82 3.95 16.18
N ALA A 120 5.33 3.49 17.31
CA ALA A 120 5.68 4.07 18.60
C ALA A 120 5.80 3.07 19.73
N THR A 121 6.60 3.47 20.74
CA THR A 121 6.72 2.77 22.02
C THR A 121 6.43 3.74 23.15
N TYR A 122 5.69 3.29 24.17
CA TYR A 122 5.42 4.00 25.42
C TYR A 122 6.15 3.27 26.54
N ASN A 123 7.11 3.94 27.16
CA ASN A 123 8.05 3.34 28.09
C ASN A 123 7.89 3.98 29.49
N PRO A 124 7.32 3.27 30.46
CA PRO A 124 7.26 3.75 31.84
C PRO A 124 8.66 3.86 32.46
N VAL A 125 8.95 5.00 33.07
CA VAL A 125 10.22 5.29 33.77
C VAL A 125 9.99 5.20 35.27
N LYS A 126 10.82 4.40 35.95
CA LYS A 126 10.78 4.20 37.41
C LYS A 126 11.79 5.07 38.13
N ASP A 127 11.43 5.52 39.32
CA ASP A 127 12.39 6.09 40.28
C ASP A 127 13.15 4.97 41.04
N GLY A 128 14.08 5.38 41.93
CA GLY A 128 14.85 4.46 42.76
C GLY A 128 14.02 3.62 43.74
N SER A 129 12.74 3.96 43.97
CA SER A 129 11.78 3.20 44.76
C SER A 129 10.91 2.23 43.96
N GLY A 130 11.07 2.22 42.62
CA GLY A 130 10.27 1.38 41.73
C GLY A 130 8.93 1.99 41.29
N ARG A 131 8.61 3.24 41.70
CA ARG A 131 7.37 3.93 41.28
C ARG A 131 7.53 4.50 39.89
N ILE A 132 6.48 4.39 39.06
CA ILE A 132 6.44 5.06 37.77
C ILE A 132 6.31 6.57 37.98
N ILE A 133 7.29 7.34 37.50
CA ILE A 133 7.34 8.80 37.62
C ILE A 133 6.96 9.53 36.33
N LYS A 134 7.16 8.88 35.17
CA LYS A 134 6.75 9.37 33.86
C LYS A 134 6.69 8.27 32.84
N VAL A 135 6.07 8.54 31.70
CA VAL A 135 6.10 7.68 30.52
C VAL A 135 6.77 8.46 29.37
N ILE A 136 7.76 7.86 28.74
CA ILE A 136 8.42 8.43 27.55
C ILE A 136 7.94 7.67 26.33
N LYS A 137 7.42 8.40 25.34
CA LYS A 137 7.05 7.86 24.04
C LYS A 137 8.11 8.22 23.01
N PHE A 138 8.56 7.22 22.29
CA PHE A 138 9.35 7.37 21.06
C PHE A 138 8.47 7.01 19.88
N ALA A 139 8.54 7.80 18.81
CA ALA A 139 7.73 7.56 17.62
C ALA A 139 8.51 7.88 16.34
N ILE A 140 8.21 7.12 15.30
CA ILE A 140 8.67 7.34 13.93
C ILE A 140 7.42 7.52 13.06
N ASP A 141 7.45 8.52 12.19
CA ASP A 141 6.41 8.73 11.18
C ASP A 141 6.55 7.67 10.07
N VAL A 142 5.50 6.92 9.84
CA VAL A 142 5.39 5.91 8.78
C VAL A 142 4.24 6.20 7.82
N THR A 143 3.70 7.42 7.85
CA THR A 143 2.53 7.83 7.04
C THR A 143 2.80 7.63 5.55
N GLU A 144 3.96 8.07 5.06
CA GLU A 144 4.32 7.92 3.66
C GLU A 144 4.46 6.44 3.26
N GLN A 145 5.00 5.61 4.14
CA GLN A 145 5.14 4.17 3.90
C GLN A 145 3.76 3.48 3.85
N VAL A 146 2.86 3.83 4.77
CA VAL A 146 1.48 3.30 4.77
C VAL A 146 0.75 3.70 3.49
N ASN A 147 0.82 4.98 3.11
CA ASN A 147 0.18 5.49 1.89
C ASN A 147 0.73 4.79 0.63
N ARG A 148 2.05 4.63 0.51
CA ARG A 148 2.65 3.87 -0.61
C ARG A 148 2.18 2.42 -0.65
N ASN A 149 2.12 1.75 0.48
CA ASN A 149 1.63 0.37 0.54
C ASN A 149 0.17 0.27 0.10
N GLU A 150 -0.67 1.23 0.49
CA GLU A 150 -2.06 1.31 0.05
C GLU A 150 -2.19 1.55 -1.45
N GLU A 151 -1.38 2.43 -2.02
CA GLU A 151 -1.34 2.68 -3.47
C GLU A 151 -0.93 1.41 -4.24
N VAL A 152 0.12 0.72 -3.79
CA VAL A 152 0.57 -0.56 -4.38
C VAL A 152 -0.54 -1.61 -4.31
N ARG A 153 -1.21 -1.73 -3.17
CA ARG A 153 -2.33 -2.66 -3.01
C ARG A 153 -3.47 -2.37 -3.99
N ARG A 154 -3.88 -1.08 -4.09
CA ARG A 154 -4.93 -0.66 -5.04
C ARG A 154 -4.54 -0.92 -6.50
N ALA A 155 -3.28 -0.64 -6.87
CA ALA A 155 -2.77 -0.92 -8.21
C ALA A 155 -2.77 -2.42 -8.51
N ALA A 156 -2.40 -3.27 -7.54
CA ALA A 156 -2.45 -4.72 -7.70
C ALA A 156 -3.89 -5.25 -7.86
N GLU A 157 -4.83 -4.75 -7.07
CA GLU A 157 -6.27 -5.10 -7.18
C GLU A 157 -6.84 -4.71 -8.55
N LEU A 158 -6.53 -3.51 -9.03
CA LEU A 158 -6.94 -3.05 -10.36
C LEU A 158 -6.32 -3.91 -11.47
N SER A 159 -5.02 -4.23 -11.35
CA SER A 159 -4.31 -5.09 -12.32
C SER A 159 -4.93 -6.48 -12.39
N PHE A 160 -5.28 -7.05 -11.25
CA PHE A 160 -5.94 -8.35 -11.19
C PHE A 160 -7.31 -8.32 -11.86
N SER A 161 -8.14 -7.32 -11.55
CA SER A 161 -9.45 -7.14 -12.18
C SER A 161 -9.35 -6.96 -13.71
N THR A 162 -8.37 -6.16 -14.17
CA THR A 162 -8.13 -5.95 -15.60
C THR A 162 -7.66 -7.24 -16.30
N ALA A 163 -6.81 -8.03 -15.64
CA ALA A 163 -6.37 -9.32 -16.19
C ALA A 163 -7.53 -10.32 -16.32
N GLU A 164 -8.43 -10.37 -15.34
CA GLU A 164 -9.63 -11.21 -15.39
C GLU A 164 -10.58 -10.80 -16.54
N GLU A 165 -10.85 -9.50 -16.69
CA GLU A 165 -11.64 -8.98 -17.80
C GLU A 165 -11.00 -9.29 -19.17
N THR A 166 -9.67 -9.11 -19.28
CA THR A 166 -8.94 -9.44 -20.51
C THR A 166 -9.03 -10.93 -20.84
N ALA A 167 -8.95 -11.81 -19.86
CA ALA A 167 -9.11 -13.25 -20.06
C ALA A 167 -10.54 -13.59 -20.57
N GLN A 168 -11.57 -12.96 -20.02
CA GLN A 168 -12.95 -13.15 -20.48
C GLN A 168 -13.16 -12.65 -21.92
N ILE A 169 -12.58 -11.47 -22.26
CA ILE A 169 -12.63 -10.92 -23.62
C ILE A 169 -11.92 -11.87 -24.60
N SER A 170 -10.76 -12.39 -24.22
CA SER A 170 -9.99 -13.33 -25.03
C SER A 170 -10.77 -14.62 -25.30
N THR A 171 -11.43 -15.17 -24.29
CA THR A 171 -12.29 -16.36 -24.44
C THR A 171 -13.42 -16.10 -25.42
N ARG A 172 -14.14 -14.99 -25.27
CA ARG A 172 -15.20 -14.59 -26.20
C ARG A 172 -14.68 -14.34 -27.62
N GLY A 173 -13.47 -13.81 -27.74
CA GLY A 173 -12.79 -13.64 -29.04
C GLY A 173 -12.53 -14.97 -29.72
N ILE A 174 -12.05 -15.98 -29.00
CA ILE A 174 -11.85 -17.34 -29.52
C ILE A 174 -13.16 -17.96 -30.02
N ASP A 175 -14.22 -17.88 -29.22
CA ASP A 175 -15.53 -18.39 -29.60
C ASP A 175 -16.05 -17.72 -30.91
N SER A 176 -15.84 -16.42 -31.06
CA SER A 176 -16.23 -15.68 -32.26
C SER A 176 -15.42 -16.08 -33.50
N LEU A 177 -14.12 -16.36 -33.29
CA LEU A 177 -13.25 -16.89 -34.36
C LEU A 177 -13.68 -18.27 -34.80
N ASP A 178 -14.03 -19.17 -33.90
CA ASP A 178 -14.52 -20.53 -34.20
C ASP A 178 -15.81 -20.47 -35.00
N GLN A 179 -16.77 -19.61 -34.64
CA GLN A 179 -17.97 -19.36 -35.40
C GLN A 179 -17.68 -18.83 -36.82
N SER A 180 -16.70 -17.93 -36.95
CA SER A 180 -16.29 -17.39 -38.26
C SER A 180 -15.66 -18.46 -39.15
N VAL A 181 -14.86 -19.34 -38.60
CA VAL A 181 -14.28 -20.51 -39.31
C VAL A 181 -15.40 -21.46 -39.79
N ALA A 182 -16.35 -21.79 -38.93
CA ALA A 182 -17.46 -22.66 -39.28
C ALA A 182 -18.31 -22.04 -40.40
N LEU A 183 -18.58 -20.73 -40.34
CA LEU A 183 -19.35 -20.04 -41.40
C LEU A 183 -18.58 -20.01 -42.71
N SER A 184 -17.25 -19.79 -42.68
CA SER A 184 -16.40 -19.85 -43.88
C SER A 184 -16.39 -21.22 -44.53
N ALA A 185 -16.36 -22.30 -43.74
CA ALA A 185 -16.45 -23.66 -44.25
C ALA A 185 -17.82 -23.94 -44.92
N LYS A 186 -18.92 -23.46 -44.34
CA LYS A 186 -20.27 -23.55 -44.91
C LYS A 186 -20.36 -22.77 -46.24
N THR A 187 -19.78 -21.57 -46.27
CA THR A 187 -19.77 -20.74 -47.50
C THR A 187 -18.99 -21.45 -48.61
N LEU A 188 -17.85 -22.06 -48.33
CA LEU A 188 -17.08 -22.83 -49.28
C LEU A 188 -17.89 -24.01 -49.84
N SER A 189 -18.59 -24.73 -48.98
CA SER A 189 -19.52 -25.84 -49.42
C SER A 189 -20.61 -25.35 -50.34
N MET A 190 -21.23 -24.20 -50.05
CA MET A 190 -22.25 -23.58 -50.90
C MET A 190 -21.70 -23.17 -52.26
N VAL A 191 -20.51 -22.59 -52.31
CA VAL A 191 -19.83 -22.22 -53.55
C VAL A 191 -19.54 -23.44 -54.39
N ASN A 192 -19.05 -24.53 -53.82
CA ASN A 192 -18.79 -25.78 -54.53
C ASN A 192 -20.10 -26.39 -55.10
N THR A 193 -21.17 -26.31 -54.36
CA THR A 193 -22.52 -26.74 -54.86
C THR A 193 -22.98 -25.91 -56.05
N ALA A 194 -22.81 -24.58 -55.95
CA ALA A 194 -23.15 -23.66 -57.03
C ALA A 194 -22.33 -23.93 -58.31
N VAL A 195 -21.04 -24.18 -58.18
CA VAL A 195 -20.15 -24.56 -59.29
C VAL A 195 -20.64 -25.86 -59.95
N GLY A 196 -21.06 -26.87 -59.16
CA GLY A 196 -21.63 -28.11 -59.66
C GLY A 196 -22.91 -27.88 -60.48
N LEU A 197 -23.83 -27.02 -59.97
CA LEU A 197 -25.07 -26.67 -60.68
C LEU A 197 -24.80 -25.94 -61.99
N ILE A 198 -23.83 -25.00 -62.00
CA ILE A 198 -23.43 -24.29 -63.22
C ILE A 198 -22.86 -25.27 -64.27
N SER A 199 -22.05 -26.26 -63.84
CA SER A 199 -21.53 -27.28 -64.72
C SER A 199 -22.68 -28.10 -65.36
N GLN A 200 -23.69 -28.51 -64.54
CA GLN A 200 -24.87 -29.21 -65.08
C GLN A 200 -25.66 -28.36 -66.08
N LEU A 201 -25.87 -27.07 -65.78
CA LEU A 201 -26.56 -26.15 -66.73
C LEU A 201 -25.80 -26.03 -68.03
N THR A 202 -24.45 -25.95 -67.98
CA THR A 202 -23.61 -25.91 -69.17
C THR A 202 -23.80 -27.16 -70.04
N HIS A 203 -23.82 -28.32 -69.40
CA HIS A 203 -24.13 -29.59 -70.12
C HIS A 203 -25.52 -29.59 -70.75
N GLN A 204 -26.52 -29.22 -70.00
CA GLN A 204 -27.91 -29.14 -70.56
C GLN A 204 -28.02 -28.17 -71.71
N THR A 205 -27.35 -27.00 -71.63
CA THR A 205 -27.30 -26.02 -72.69
C THR A 205 -26.73 -26.64 -73.99
N LYS A 206 -25.65 -27.41 -73.87
CA LYS A 206 -25.02 -28.07 -74.97
C LYS A 206 -25.90 -29.18 -75.60
N ASP A 207 -26.62 -29.87 -74.76
CA ASP A 207 -27.63 -30.87 -75.28
C ASP A 207 -28.74 -30.16 -76.05
N ILE A 208 -29.23 -29.00 -75.59
CA ILE A 208 -30.19 -28.18 -76.29
C ILE A 208 -29.63 -27.68 -77.64
N GLU A 209 -28.37 -27.19 -77.71
CA GLU A 209 -27.74 -26.81 -78.96
C GLU A 209 -27.68 -27.96 -79.97
N ASN A 210 -27.33 -29.19 -79.52
CA ASN A 210 -27.36 -30.40 -80.33
C ASN A 210 -28.76 -30.73 -80.87
N ILE A 211 -29.79 -30.60 -80.04
CA ILE A 211 -31.16 -30.81 -80.44
C ILE A 211 -31.62 -29.76 -81.49
N VAL A 212 -31.25 -28.47 -81.24
CA VAL A 212 -31.59 -27.40 -82.22
C VAL A 212 -30.90 -27.66 -83.55
N THR A 213 -29.64 -28.06 -83.58
CA THR A 213 -28.91 -28.43 -84.77
C THR A 213 -29.55 -29.59 -85.52
N THR A 214 -30.01 -30.60 -84.78
CA THR A 214 -30.71 -31.73 -85.32
C THR A 214 -32.08 -31.32 -85.98
N ILE A 215 -32.85 -30.44 -85.29
CA ILE A 215 -34.12 -29.91 -85.80
C ILE A 215 -33.86 -29.11 -87.10
N GLN A 216 -32.82 -28.28 -87.16
CA GLN A 216 -32.44 -27.53 -88.36
C GLN A 216 -32.12 -28.50 -89.51
N SER A 217 -31.34 -29.51 -89.27
CA SER A 217 -31.08 -30.54 -90.28
C SER A 217 -32.28 -31.27 -90.78
N VAL A 218 -33.24 -31.64 -89.89
CA VAL A 218 -34.51 -32.22 -90.23
C VAL A 218 -35.37 -31.26 -91.05
N ALA A 219 -35.40 -29.97 -90.67
CA ALA A 219 -36.13 -28.92 -91.39
C ALA A 219 -35.61 -28.72 -92.84
N GLU A 220 -34.29 -28.70 -93.00
CA GLU A 220 -33.59 -28.61 -94.29
C GLU A 220 -33.90 -29.84 -95.13
N GLN A 221 -33.86 -31.08 -94.57
CA GLN A 221 -34.26 -32.30 -95.29
C GLN A 221 -35.72 -32.27 -95.70
N THR A 222 -36.59 -31.83 -94.82
CA THR A 222 -38.00 -31.71 -95.12
C THR A 222 -38.31 -30.69 -96.24
N ASN A 223 -37.60 -29.57 -96.21
CA ASN A 223 -37.75 -28.55 -97.23
C ASN A 223 -37.23 -29.06 -98.60
N LEU A 224 -36.10 -29.80 -98.59
CA LEU A 224 -35.57 -30.44 -99.80
C LEU A 224 -36.54 -31.51 -100.32
N LEU A 225 -37.17 -32.29 -99.46
CA LEU A 225 -38.17 -33.26 -99.85
C LEU A 225 -39.45 -32.60 -100.44
N ALA A 226 -39.88 -31.49 -99.82
CA ALA A 226 -41.00 -30.72 -100.36
C ALA A 226 -40.71 -30.08 -101.71
N LEU A 227 -39.50 -29.63 -101.94
CA LEU A 227 -39.06 -29.08 -103.22
C LEU A 227 -38.96 -30.17 -104.33
N ASN A 228 -38.57 -31.37 -103.97
CA ASN A 228 -38.48 -32.49 -104.92
C ASN A 228 -39.88 -33.14 -105.24
N ALA A 229 -40.90 -32.84 -104.44
CA ALA A 229 -42.28 -33.37 -104.62
C ALA A 229 -43.19 -32.38 -105.37
N ALA A 230 -42.76 -31.19 -105.68
CA ALA A 230 -43.44 -30.15 -106.46
C ALA A 230 -42.98 -30.17 -107.94
#